data_310551c44413c7ed5d47558f02652411
#
_entry.id   310551c44413c7ed5d47558f02652411
#
_cell.length_a   1.000
_cell.length_b   1.000
_cell.length_c   1.000
_cell.angle_alpha   90.00
_cell.angle_beta   90.00
_cell.angle_gamma   90.00
#
_symmetry.space_group_name_H-M   'P 1'
#
loop_
_entity.id
_entity.type
_entity.pdbx_description
1 polymer ?
#
loop_
_entity_poly.entity_id
_entity_poly.type
_entity_poly.pdbx_seq_one_letter_code
_entity_poly.pdbx_strand_id
1 'polypeptide(L)'
;MSIHRIAVPFLLLIAIITFSSTAAKADSVTFTIGNNPQPNEENVLLNSGAQGTTVFGLTNQTQLQVRFSSTTDTLVEPSSGQARVEALDALLNNITISVPNGTFGDIILNPFFGSGTATVTVLTANNQTFTFSYTLANGNNFLTIVADPGTRLSSVTINAPGGFTDLRQPRISGAAANVPEPATLLLFGSGLLGAAGTIRRLRRRK
;
A
#
# COMPACT_ATOMS: atom_id res chain seq x y z
N MET A 1 0.80 -34.21 69.23
CA MET A 1 -0.05 -33.22 68.50
C MET A 1 0.76 -32.81 67.29
N SER A 2 0.46 -33.47 66.13
CA SER A 2 1.26 -33.37 64.91
C SER A 2 0.59 -32.40 63.92
N ILE A 3 1.29 -31.30 63.66
CA ILE A 3 0.79 -30.28 62.69
C ILE A 3 1.22 -30.71 61.31
N HIS A 4 0.29 -31.23 60.54
CA HIS A 4 0.48 -31.50 59.10
C HIS A 4 0.53 -30.16 58.34
N ARG A 5 1.73 -29.80 57.91
CA ARG A 5 1.92 -28.70 56.94
C ARG A 5 1.50 -29.20 55.56
N ILE A 6 0.35 -28.78 55.13
CA ILE A 6 -0.10 -28.98 53.72
C ILE A 6 0.71 -27.99 52.88
N ALA A 7 1.72 -28.52 52.19
CA ALA A 7 2.40 -27.81 51.14
C ALA A 7 1.47 -27.76 49.91
N VAL A 8 0.93 -26.61 49.63
CA VAL A 8 0.21 -26.36 48.36
C VAL A 8 1.26 -26.21 47.28
N PRO A 9 1.34 -27.10 46.28
CA PRO A 9 2.22 -26.87 45.14
C PRO A 9 1.70 -25.65 44.38
N PHE A 10 2.51 -24.60 44.38
CA PHE A 10 2.31 -23.42 43.53
C PHE A 10 2.57 -23.87 42.10
N LEU A 11 1.50 -24.29 41.43
CA LEU A 11 1.53 -24.59 39.99
C LEU A 11 1.73 -23.27 39.26
N LEU A 12 3.01 -22.94 39.03
CA LEU A 12 3.41 -21.83 38.18
C LEU A 12 3.02 -22.21 36.76
N LEU A 13 1.82 -21.83 36.36
CA LEU A 13 1.38 -21.89 34.99
C LEU A 13 2.18 -20.85 34.19
N ILE A 14 3.39 -21.21 33.81
CA ILE A 14 4.16 -20.50 32.78
C ILE A 14 3.41 -20.74 31.51
N ALA A 15 2.54 -19.81 31.14
CA ALA A 15 2.04 -19.70 29.78
C ALA A 15 3.27 -19.40 28.92
N ILE A 16 3.87 -20.44 28.35
CA ILE A 16 4.85 -20.33 27.27
C ILE A 16 4.04 -19.78 26.10
N ILE A 17 4.02 -18.45 25.97
CA ILE A 17 3.61 -17.78 24.75
C ILE A 17 4.69 -18.15 23.76
N THR A 18 4.47 -19.23 23.02
CA THR A 18 5.26 -19.55 21.84
C THR A 18 4.97 -18.44 20.85
N PHE A 19 5.80 -17.40 20.85
CA PHE A 19 5.88 -16.50 19.70
C PHE A 19 6.36 -17.36 18.55
N SER A 20 5.42 -17.82 17.75
CA SER A 20 5.72 -18.32 16.41
C SER A 20 6.26 -17.12 15.65
N SER A 21 7.58 -16.94 15.66
CA SER A 21 8.22 -16.00 14.73
C SER A 21 7.99 -16.56 13.34
N THR A 22 6.91 -16.12 12.68
CA THR A 22 6.83 -16.27 11.25
C THR A 22 8.05 -15.54 10.70
N ALA A 23 8.93 -16.27 10.06
CA ALA A 23 10.07 -15.66 9.37
C ALA A 23 9.49 -14.56 8.47
N ALA A 24 9.85 -13.32 8.72
CA ALA A 24 9.42 -12.21 7.90
C ALA A 24 9.99 -12.47 6.50
N LYS A 25 9.10 -12.78 5.54
CA LYS A 25 9.50 -12.92 4.14
C LYS A 25 9.98 -11.53 3.71
N ALA A 26 11.16 -11.46 3.09
CA ALA A 26 11.62 -10.21 2.49
C ALA A 26 10.64 -9.77 1.41
N ASP A 27 10.38 -8.47 1.33
CA ASP A 27 9.58 -7.91 0.24
C ASP A 27 10.23 -8.23 -1.11
N SER A 28 9.41 -8.44 -2.12
CA SER A 28 9.84 -8.67 -3.49
C SER A 28 8.87 -8.02 -4.45
N VAL A 29 9.40 -7.40 -5.50
CA VAL A 29 8.64 -6.68 -6.53
C VAL A 29 9.19 -7.06 -7.91
N THR A 30 8.29 -7.47 -8.79
CA THR A 30 8.60 -7.82 -10.17
C THR A 30 8.22 -6.69 -11.11
N PHE A 31 9.12 -6.31 -12.00
CA PHE A 31 8.91 -5.32 -13.06
C PHE A 31 8.89 -6.03 -14.41
N THR A 32 7.85 -5.80 -15.20
CA THR A 32 7.68 -6.37 -16.55
C THR A 32 7.36 -5.26 -17.53
N ILE A 33 8.22 -5.02 -18.51
CA ILE A 33 7.91 -4.10 -19.61
C ILE A 33 6.78 -4.70 -20.42
N GLY A 34 5.74 -3.91 -20.63
CA GLY A 34 4.54 -4.32 -21.36
C GLY A 34 3.27 -4.29 -20.53
N ASN A 35 2.15 -4.44 -21.23
CA ASN A 35 0.82 -4.56 -20.64
C ASN A 35 0.57 -6.03 -20.30
N ASN A 36 0.77 -6.41 -19.03
CA ASN A 36 0.55 -7.76 -18.52
C ASN A 36 -0.58 -7.76 -17.49
N PRO A 37 -1.86 -7.89 -17.91
CA PRO A 37 -3.01 -7.81 -17.02
C PRO A 37 -2.94 -8.76 -15.84
N GLN A 38 -3.27 -8.24 -14.67
CA GLN A 38 -3.31 -8.99 -13.41
C GLN A 38 -4.75 -9.30 -13.00
N PRO A 39 -5.01 -10.35 -12.21
CA PRO A 39 -6.34 -10.65 -11.71
C PRO A 39 -6.92 -9.49 -10.89
N ASN A 40 -8.21 -9.23 -11.07
CA ASN A 40 -8.98 -8.21 -10.33
C ASN A 40 -8.43 -6.78 -10.47
N GLU A 41 -7.83 -6.46 -11.60
CA GLU A 41 -7.44 -5.07 -11.91
C GLU A 41 -8.66 -4.16 -12.06
N GLU A 42 -8.50 -2.95 -11.56
CA GLU A 42 -9.44 -1.87 -11.73
C GLU A 42 -8.78 -0.70 -12.46
N ASN A 43 -9.51 -0.14 -13.44
CA ASN A 43 -9.09 1.12 -14.06
C ASN A 43 -9.24 2.25 -13.04
N VAL A 44 -8.26 3.15 -13.00
CA VAL A 44 -8.37 4.39 -12.23
C VAL A 44 -8.87 5.48 -13.16
N LEU A 45 -10.08 5.97 -12.92
CA LEU A 45 -10.72 7.03 -13.69
C LEU A 45 -10.26 8.39 -13.19
N LEU A 46 -9.80 9.22 -14.12
CA LEU A 46 -9.27 10.57 -13.89
C LEU A 46 -10.00 11.51 -14.86
N ASN A 47 -11.14 12.01 -14.45
CA ASN A 47 -12.06 12.76 -15.31
C ASN A 47 -12.76 13.93 -14.62
N SER A 48 -12.24 14.37 -13.49
CA SER A 48 -12.87 15.43 -12.70
C SER A 48 -12.63 16.85 -13.25
N GLY A 49 -11.64 17.01 -14.12
CA GLY A 49 -11.15 18.32 -14.53
C GLY A 49 -10.30 19.01 -13.47
N ALA A 50 -9.87 18.29 -12.44
CA ALA A 50 -9.05 18.83 -11.37
C ALA A 50 -7.65 19.21 -11.87
N GLN A 51 -7.04 20.20 -11.21
CA GLN A 51 -5.70 20.69 -11.49
C GLN A 51 -4.96 20.98 -10.19
N GLY A 52 -3.67 20.67 -10.12
CA GLY A 52 -2.81 20.95 -8.98
C GLY A 52 -1.59 20.04 -8.93
N THR A 53 -0.74 20.20 -7.93
CA THR A 53 0.39 19.28 -7.70
C THR A 53 -0.08 17.91 -7.21
N THR A 54 -1.36 17.79 -6.88
CA THR A 54 -2.01 16.55 -6.47
C THR A 54 -3.42 16.52 -7.04
N VAL A 55 -3.76 15.39 -7.68
CA VAL A 55 -5.10 15.08 -8.19
C VAL A 55 -5.50 13.67 -7.76
N PHE A 56 -6.79 13.32 -7.87
CA PHE A 56 -7.33 12.06 -7.36
C PHE A 56 -8.22 11.37 -8.40
N GLY A 57 -7.89 10.14 -8.71
CA GLY A 57 -8.78 9.26 -9.47
C GLY A 57 -9.58 8.33 -8.57
N LEU A 58 -10.59 7.69 -9.13
CA LEU A 58 -11.38 6.64 -8.48
C LEU A 58 -11.28 5.35 -9.28
N THR A 59 -11.10 4.22 -8.58
CA THR A 59 -11.20 2.91 -9.23
C THR A 59 -12.63 2.69 -9.73
N ASN A 60 -12.76 2.02 -10.88
CA ASN A 60 -14.05 1.92 -11.59
C ASN A 60 -15.06 0.96 -10.90
N GLN A 61 -14.62 0.03 -10.08
CA GLN A 61 -15.48 -0.94 -9.40
C GLN A 61 -15.65 -0.62 -7.92
N THR A 62 -14.55 -0.57 -7.17
CA THR A 62 -14.59 -0.35 -5.71
C THR A 62 -14.69 1.11 -5.31
N GLN A 63 -14.55 2.06 -6.26
CA GLN A 63 -14.56 3.52 -6.02
C GLN A 63 -13.49 3.95 -4.99
N LEU A 64 -12.40 3.20 -4.93
CA LEU A 64 -11.29 3.55 -4.06
C LEU A 64 -10.53 4.74 -4.62
N GLN A 65 -10.20 5.69 -3.76
CA GLN A 65 -9.44 6.86 -4.16
C GLN A 65 -7.97 6.51 -4.38
N VAL A 66 -7.43 6.94 -5.52
CA VAL A 66 -6.02 6.85 -5.88
C VAL A 66 -5.47 8.25 -6.04
N ARG A 67 -4.37 8.55 -5.36
CA ARG A 67 -3.70 9.84 -5.41
C ARG A 67 -2.59 9.82 -6.44
N PHE A 68 -2.57 10.86 -7.26
CA PHE A 68 -1.48 11.20 -8.17
C PHE A 68 -0.88 12.51 -7.72
N SER A 69 0.42 12.57 -7.54
CA SER A 69 1.12 13.79 -7.11
C SER A 69 2.43 13.96 -7.86
N SER A 70 2.84 15.19 -8.09
CA SER A 70 4.12 15.53 -8.68
C SER A 70 4.86 16.55 -7.81
N THR A 71 6.18 16.44 -7.79
CA THR A 71 7.08 17.42 -7.14
C THR A 71 7.60 18.47 -8.12
N THR A 72 7.43 18.23 -9.43
CA THR A 72 7.95 19.10 -10.50
C THR A 72 6.83 19.76 -11.30
N ASP A 73 5.68 19.07 -11.45
CA ASP A 73 4.67 19.42 -12.41
C ASP A 73 3.33 19.80 -11.76
N THR A 74 2.58 20.67 -12.39
CA THR A 74 1.16 20.85 -12.11
C THR A 74 0.38 19.83 -12.93
N LEU A 75 -0.27 18.90 -12.24
CA LEU A 75 -1.07 17.82 -12.85
C LEU A 75 -2.42 18.35 -13.30
N VAL A 76 -2.94 17.82 -14.40
CA VAL A 76 -4.26 18.10 -14.94
C VAL A 76 -4.99 16.79 -15.23
N GLU A 77 -6.22 16.68 -14.73
CA GLU A 77 -7.16 15.64 -15.13
C GLU A 77 -8.03 16.17 -16.29
N PRO A 78 -8.10 15.48 -17.42
CA PRO A 78 -9.04 15.86 -18.47
C PRO A 78 -10.49 15.74 -17.99
N SER A 79 -11.32 16.71 -18.33
CA SER A 79 -12.75 16.72 -17.95
C SER A 79 -13.61 15.71 -18.74
N SER A 80 -13.04 15.02 -19.73
CA SER A 80 -13.75 14.07 -20.59
C SER A 80 -13.15 12.67 -20.44
N GLY A 81 -13.81 11.84 -19.65
CA GLY A 81 -13.86 10.36 -19.62
C GLY A 81 -12.62 9.53 -19.91
N GLN A 82 -11.43 10.04 -19.68
CA GLN A 82 -10.20 9.34 -19.97
C GLN A 82 -9.48 8.98 -18.67
N ALA A 83 -9.04 7.74 -18.56
CA ALA A 83 -8.14 7.30 -17.49
C ALA A 83 -6.73 7.83 -17.80
N ARG A 84 -6.50 9.12 -17.62
CA ARG A 84 -5.19 9.76 -17.82
C ARG A 84 -4.98 10.98 -16.93
N VAL A 85 -3.73 11.27 -16.65
CA VAL A 85 -3.26 12.51 -16.04
C VAL A 85 -2.11 13.05 -16.87
N GLU A 86 -2.09 14.36 -17.07
CA GLU A 86 -1.09 15.08 -17.84
C GLU A 86 -0.51 16.25 -17.04
N ALA A 87 0.61 16.81 -17.48
CA ALA A 87 1.14 18.05 -16.92
C ALA A 87 0.51 19.24 -17.65
N LEU A 88 0.37 20.38 -16.93
CA LEU A 88 -0.20 21.60 -17.48
C LEU A 88 0.60 22.13 -18.69
N ASP A 89 1.90 21.93 -18.70
CA ASP A 89 2.82 22.31 -19.80
C ASP A 89 2.98 21.20 -20.84
N ALA A 90 2.16 20.13 -20.75
CA ALA A 90 2.17 18.97 -21.63
C ALA A 90 3.46 18.13 -21.59
N LEU A 91 4.30 18.28 -20.55
CA LEU A 91 5.52 17.49 -20.37
C LEU A 91 5.63 17.00 -18.91
N LEU A 92 5.14 15.79 -18.64
CA LEU A 92 5.17 15.19 -17.33
C LEU A 92 6.54 14.56 -17.04
N ASN A 93 7.26 15.08 -16.04
CA ASN A 93 8.60 14.65 -15.69
C ASN A 93 8.64 13.76 -14.45
N ASN A 94 7.70 13.99 -13.52
CA ASN A 94 7.62 13.24 -12.27
C ASN A 94 6.17 12.98 -11.89
N ILE A 95 5.86 11.76 -11.48
CA ILE A 95 4.56 11.43 -10.92
C ILE A 95 4.67 10.31 -9.90
N THR A 96 4.00 10.47 -8.77
CA THR A 96 3.86 9.46 -7.72
C THR A 96 2.41 9.03 -7.58
N ILE A 97 2.19 7.72 -7.60
CA ILE A 97 0.88 7.08 -7.46
C ILE A 97 0.84 6.39 -6.10
N SER A 98 -0.25 6.58 -5.35
CA SER A 98 -0.47 5.94 -4.05
C SER A 98 -1.95 5.83 -3.73
N VAL A 99 -2.30 4.94 -2.80
CA VAL A 99 -3.64 4.86 -2.20
C VAL A 99 -3.60 5.61 -0.87
N PRO A 100 -4.41 6.66 -0.66
CA PRO A 100 -4.43 7.39 0.60
C PRO A 100 -4.73 6.46 1.78
N ASN A 101 -3.86 6.47 2.78
CA ASN A 101 -3.94 5.58 3.94
C ASN A 101 -4.13 4.10 3.57
N GLY A 102 -3.49 3.66 2.49
CA GLY A 102 -3.66 2.31 1.99
C GLY A 102 -2.45 1.78 1.22
N THR A 103 -2.64 0.60 0.65
CA THR A 103 -1.65 -0.11 -0.15
C THR A 103 -2.33 -0.82 -1.31
N PHE A 104 -1.57 -1.29 -2.28
CA PHE A 104 -2.07 -2.08 -3.41
C PHE A 104 -1.12 -3.24 -3.73
N GLY A 105 -1.57 -4.20 -4.53
CA GLY A 105 -0.82 -5.41 -4.88
C GLY A 105 0.01 -5.25 -6.14
N ASP A 106 -0.58 -4.62 -7.15
CA ASP A 106 0.08 -4.38 -8.43
C ASP A 106 -0.42 -3.09 -9.08
N ILE A 107 0.31 -2.65 -10.10
CA ILE A 107 -0.07 -1.50 -10.91
C ILE A 107 0.42 -1.67 -12.34
N ILE A 108 -0.41 -1.29 -13.31
CA ILE A 108 -0.01 -1.10 -14.70
C ILE A 108 -0.06 0.38 -15.04
N LEU A 109 1.00 0.86 -15.63
CA LEU A 109 1.22 2.26 -16.00
C LEU A 109 1.58 2.34 -17.49
N ASN A 110 1.21 3.44 -18.14
CA ASN A 110 1.58 3.72 -19.51
C ASN A 110 2.00 5.19 -19.65
N PRO A 111 3.26 5.53 -19.36
CA PRO A 111 3.84 6.82 -19.77
C PRO A 111 3.83 6.94 -21.29
N PHE A 112 2.95 7.77 -21.83
CA PHE A 112 2.66 7.83 -23.26
C PHE A 112 3.51 8.91 -23.95
N PHE A 113 4.07 8.61 -25.13
CA PHE A 113 4.95 9.49 -25.90
C PHE A 113 6.09 10.09 -25.05
N GLY A 114 6.93 9.22 -24.50
CA GLY A 114 8.08 9.64 -23.71
C GLY A 114 9.39 9.57 -24.49
N SER A 115 10.42 10.11 -23.88
CA SER A 115 11.80 10.04 -24.40
C SER A 115 12.82 9.87 -23.27
N GLY A 116 13.97 9.31 -23.63
CA GLY A 116 15.05 9.06 -22.67
C GLY A 116 14.75 7.92 -21.71
N THR A 117 15.41 7.92 -20.57
CA THR A 117 15.27 6.87 -19.55
C THR A 117 14.36 7.33 -18.44
N ALA A 118 13.33 6.53 -18.13
CA ALA A 118 12.54 6.66 -16.94
C ALA A 118 13.09 5.78 -15.83
N THR A 119 13.15 6.30 -14.62
CA THR A 119 13.43 5.55 -13.40
C THR A 119 12.16 5.42 -12.59
N VAL A 120 11.78 4.18 -12.31
CA VAL A 120 10.60 3.84 -11.50
C VAL A 120 11.05 3.38 -10.14
N THR A 121 10.56 4.04 -9.11
CA THR A 121 10.85 3.71 -7.71
C THR A 121 9.58 3.24 -7.03
N VAL A 122 9.61 2.05 -6.46
CA VAL A 122 8.53 1.45 -5.68
C VAL A 122 8.90 1.49 -4.21
N LEU A 123 8.01 2.02 -3.38
CA LEU A 123 8.08 1.92 -1.93
C LEU A 123 7.06 0.89 -1.46
N THR A 124 7.49 -0.09 -0.66
CA THR A 124 6.59 -1.08 -0.06
C THR A 124 6.04 -0.62 1.30
N ALA A 125 5.04 -1.32 1.79
CA ALA A 125 4.46 -1.08 3.11
C ALA A 125 5.47 -1.27 4.26
N ASN A 126 6.52 -2.07 4.05
CA ASN A 126 7.60 -2.30 4.99
C ASN A 126 8.77 -1.31 4.80
N ASN A 127 8.55 -0.21 4.07
CA ASN A 127 9.54 0.83 3.76
C ASN A 127 10.78 0.32 2.98
N GLN A 128 10.65 -0.78 2.24
CA GLN A 128 11.68 -1.20 1.32
C GLN A 128 11.50 -0.52 -0.03
N THR A 129 12.61 -0.19 -0.68
CA THR A 129 12.63 0.53 -1.96
C THR A 129 13.20 -0.36 -3.04
N PHE A 130 12.48 -0.46 -4.16
CA PHE A 130 12.90 -1.14 -5.38
C PHE A 130 12.95 -0.14 -6.53
N THR A 131 13.96 -0.25 -7.38
CA THR A 131 14.15 0.69 -8.48
C THR A 131 14.35 -0.08 -9.78
N PHE A 132 13.71 0.40 -10.84
CA PHE A 132 13.81 -0.15 -12.19
C PHE A 132 13.92 1.00 -13.19
N SER A 133 14.80 0.87 -14.17
CA SER A 133 14.95 1.87 -15.22
C SER A 133 14.69 1.24 -16.60
N TYR A 134 13.99 1.98 -17.46
CA TYR A 134 13.72 1.57 -18.82
C TYR A 134 13.67 2.78 -19.76
N THR A 135 13.89 2.54 -21.04
CA THR A 135 13.86 3.59 -22.05
C THR A 135 12.43 3.81 -22.52
N LEU A 136 11.99 5.06 -22.47
CA LEU A 136 10.72 5.48 -23.05
C LEU A 136 10.86 5.65 -24.57
N ALA A 137 9.82 5.28 -25.28
CA ALA A 137 9.72 5.39 -26.72
C ALA A 137 8.51 6.23 -27.14
N ASN A 138 8.46 6.57 -28.39
CA ASN A 138 7.32 7.24 -28.98
C ASN A 138 6.11 6.27 -29.03
N GLY A 139 5.01 6.60 -28.37
CA GLY A 139 3.81 5.78 -28.25
C GLY A 139 3.62 5.17 -26.85
N ASN A 140 3.18 3.91 -26.80
CA ASN A 140 2.90 3.23 -25.54
C ASN A 140 4.17 2.71 -24.87
N ASN A 141 4.30 2.98 -23.59
CA ASN A 141 5.42 2.53 -22.73
C ASN A 141 4.89 1.79 -21.49
N PHE A 142 4.09 0.77 -21.72
CA PHE A 142 3.50 0.01 -20.63
C PHE A 142 4.56 -0.63 -19.72
N LEU A 143 4.33 -0.50 -18.43
CA LEU A 143 5.09 -1.18 -17.38
C LEU A 143 4.09 -1.80 -16.40
N THR A 144 4.25 -3.08 -16.14
CA THR A 144 3.53 -3.82 -15.11
C THR A 144 4.45 -4.05 -13.91
N ILE A 145 3.97 -3.72 -12.73
CA ILE A 145 4.68 -3.86 -11.45
C ILE A 145 3.82 -4.71 -10.53
N VAL A 146 4.35 -5.84 -10.09
CA VAL A 146 3.64 -6.79 -9.24
C VAL A 146 4.41 -7.01 -7.94
N ALA A 147 3.72 -6.84 -6.82
CA ALA A 147 4.24 -7.25 -5.53
C ALA A 147 4.03 -8.76 -5.33
N ASP A 148 5.07 -9.47 -4.93
CA ASP A 148 4.97 -10.89 -4.61
C ASP A 148 4.05 -11.14 -3.40
N PRO A 149 3.51 -12.37 -3.25
CA PRO A 149 2.64 -12.70 -2.12
C PRO A 149 3.25 -12.34 -0.77
N GLY A 150 2.54 -11.53 0.01
CA GLY A 150 2.98 -11.00 1.30
C GLY A 150 3.61 -9.60 1.24
N THR A 151 4.00 -9.12 0.06
CA THR A 151 4.45 -7.74 -0.19
C THR A 151 3.26 -6.86 -0.56
N ARG A 152 3.30 -5.59 -0.16
CA ARG A 152 2.30 -4.57 -0.51
C ARG A 152 3.01 -3.31 -0.96
N LEU A 153 2.47 -2.64 -1.98
CA LEU A 153 3.00 -1.39 -2.50
C LEU A 153 2.35 -0.20 -1.78
N SER A 154 3.15 0.71 -1.26
CA SER A 154 2.70 1.98 -0.68
C SER A 154 2.63 3.08 -1.72
N SER A 155 3.63 3.13 -2.61
CA SER A 155 3.66 4.10 -3.70
C SER A 155 4.56 3.63 -4.83
N VAL A 156 4.27 4.17 -6.02
CA VAL A 156 5.11 4.03 -7.21
C VAL A 156 5.38 5.42 -7.76
N THR A 157 6.64 5.77 -7.94
CA THR A 157 7.09 7.05 -8.51
C THR A 157 7.78 6.81 -9.83
N ILE A 158 7.39 7.52 -10.86
CA ILE A 158 8.08 7.60 -12.15
C ILE A 158 8.83 8.93 -12.19
N ASN A 159 10.12 8.88 -12.46
CA ASN A 159 10.94 10.04 -12.74
C ASN A 159 11.56 9.89 -14.14
N ALA A 160 11.18 10.77 -15.05
CA ALA A 160 11.59 10.76 -16.45
C ALA A 160 12.09 12.16 -16.83
N PRO A 161 13.38 12.47 -16.71
CA PRO A 161 13.91 13.80 -17.03
C PRO A 161 13.66 14.24 -18.48
N GLY A 162 13.54 13.28 -19.42
CA GLY A 162 13.15 13.55 -20.80
C GLY A 162 11.65 13.79 -21.01
N GLY A 163 10.85 13.54 -19.98
CA GLY A 163 9.42 13.72 -19.97
C GLY A 163 8.63 12.72 -20.83
N PHE A 164 7.32 12.71 -20.60
CA PHE A 164 6.32 12.03 -21.39
C PHE A 164 5.04 12.89 -21.42
N THR A 165 4.19 12.71 -22.42
CA THR A 165 3.03 13.59 -22.61
C THR A 165 2.00 13.43 -21.51
N ASP A 166 1.64 12.20 -21.19
CA ASP A 166 0.66 11.87 -20.16
C ASP A 166 0.85 10.46 -19.61
N LEU A 167 0.32 10.20 -18.42
CA LEU A 167 0.19 8.85 -17.87
C LEU A 167 -1.20 8.32 -18.20
N ARG A 168 -1.27 7.28 -19.02
CA ARG A 168 -2.52 6.69 -19.50
C ARG A 168 -2.85 5.36 -18.83
N GLN A 169 -4.15 5.11 -18.73
CA GLN A 169 -4.73 3.82 -18.34
C GLN A 169 -4.09 3.23 -17.08
N PRO A 170 -3.90 4.01 -16.00
CA PRO A 170 -3.43 3.44 -14.77
C PRO A 170 -4.45 2.42 -14.25
N ARG A 171 -3.95 1.22 -13.93
CA ARG A 171 -4.76 0.13 -13.37
C ARG A 171 -4.07 -0.40 -12.13
N ILE A 172 -4.85 -0.68 -11.10
CA ILE A 172 -4.35 -1.24 -9.84
C ILE A 172 -5.17 -2.46 -9.46
N SER A 173 -4.57 -3.40 -8.74
CA SER A 173 -5.31 -4.49 -8.10
C SER A 173 -4.97 -4.62 -6.61
N GLY A 174 -5.82 -5.35 -5.91
CA GLY A 174 -5.63 -5.62 -4.49
C GLY A 174 -5.51 -4.35 -3.65
N ALA A 175 -6.04 -3.23 -4.10
CA ALA A 175 -6.01 -2.00 -3.33
C ALA A 175 -6.86 -2.13 -2.07
N ALA A 176 -6.30 -1.71 -0.94
CA ALA A 176 -6.97 -1.73 0.36
C ALA A 176 -6.59 -0.50 1.17
N ALA A 177 -7.60 0.18 1.72
CA ALA A 177 -7.35 1.18 2.75
C ALA A 177 -6.85 0.47 4.03
N ASN A 178 -5.90 1.06 4.71
CA ASN A 178 -5.52 0.60 6.05
C ASN A 178 -6.69 0.91 7.00
N VAL A 179 -7.46 -0.10 7.30
CA VAL A 179 -8.43 0.00 8.40
C VAL A 179 -7.60 -0.09 9.69
N PRO A 180 -7.61 0.94 10.56
CA PRO A 180 -6.96 0.84 11.86
C PRO A 180 -7.43 -0.44 12.55
N GLU A 181 -6.51 -1.21 13.14
CA GLU A 181 -6.88 -2.42 13.88
C GLU A 181 -8.02 -2.07 14.84
N PRO A 182 -9.15 -2.80 14.79
CA PRO A 182 -10.28 -2.48 15.63
C PRO A 182 -9.82 -2.35 17.07
N ALA A 183 -10.29 -1.33 17.78
CA ALA A 183 -10.04 -1.15 19.22
C ALA A 183 -10.41 -2.39 20.07
N THR A 184 -10.93 -3.43 19.43
CA THR A 184 -11.17 -4.77 19.99
C THR A 184 -9.95 -5.40 20.62
N LEU A 185 -8.74 -5.22 20.07
CA LEU A 185 -7.50 -5.71 20.70
C LEU A 185 -7.20 -4.94 22.00
N LEU A 186 -7.40 -3.63 22.00
CA LEU A 186 -7.27 -2.81 23.19
C LEU A 186 -8.35 -3.15 24.22
N LEU A 187 -9.59 -3.35 23.76
CA LEU A 187 -10.74 -3.74 24.58
C LEU A 187 -10.55 -5.16 25.15
N PHE A 188 -10.06 -6.09 24.34
CA PHE A 188 -9.76 -7.45 24.79
C PHE A 188 -8.63 -7.46 25.81
N GLY A 189 -7.55 -6.72 25.56
CA GLY A 189 -6.43 -6.57 26.49
C GLY A 189 -6.86 -5.92 27.82
N SER A 190 -7.66 -4.86 27.77
CA SER A 190 -8.18 -4.19 28.97
C SER A 190 -9.19 -5.06 29.73
N GLY A 191 -10.02 -5.83 29.01
CA GLY A 191 -10.95 -6.81 29.58
C GLY A 191 -10.23 -7.91 30.35
N LEU A 192 -9.13 -8.46 29.80
CA LEU A 192 -8.30 -9.46 30.49
C LEU A 192 -7.65 -8.90 31.75
N LEU A 193 -7.14 -7.68 31.70
CA LEU A 193 -6.55 -7.02 32.87
C LEU A 193 -7.60 -6.77 33.96
N GLY A 194 -8.80 -6.37 33.60
CA GLY A 194 -9.94 -6.20 34.49
C GLY A 194 -10.37 -7.51 35.17
N ALA A 195 -10.45 -8.60 34.39
CA ALA A 195 -10.77 -9.93 34.90
C ALA A 195 -9.71 -10.45 35.87
N ALA A 196 -8.43 -10.30 35.55
CA ALA A 196 -7.32 -10.69 36.42
C ALA A 196 -7.31 -9.91 37.75
N GLY A 197 -7.67 -8.62 37.71
CA GLY A 197 -7.79 -7.76 38.89
C GLY A 197 -8.91 -8.20 39.83
N THR A 198 -10.06 -8.58 39.29
CA THR A 198 -11.21 -9.06 40.07
C THR A 198 -10.93 -10.40 40.76
N ILE A 199 -10.29 -11.35 40.04
CA ILE A 199 -9.91 -12.66 40.61
C ILE A 199 -8.92 -12.48 41.78
N ARG A 200 -7.96 -11.57 41.64
CA ARG A 200 -6.98 -11.29 42.72
C ARG A 200 -7.65 -10.68 43.96
N ARG A 201 -8.69 -9.85 43.76
CA ARG A 201 -9.42 -9.22 44.87
C ARG A 201 -10.31 -10.23 45.63
N LEU A 202 -10.92 -11.18 44.90
CA LEU A 202 -11.70 -12.25 45.52
C LEU A 202 -10.86 -13.22 46.36
N ARG A 203 -9.63 -13.52 45.94
CA ARG A 203 -8.69 -14.38 46.70
C ARG A 203 -8.17 -13.75 47.98
N ARG A 204 -8.16 -12.43 48.10
CA ARG A 204 -7.71 -11.72 49.32
C ARG A 204 -8.78 -11.59 50.38
N ARG A 205 -10.04 -11.96 50.08
CA ARG A 205 -11.18 -11.89 51.02
C ARG A 205 -11.51 -13.22 51.66
N LYS A 206 -10.77 -14.28 51.38
CA LYS A 206 -10.76 -15.56 52.05
C LYS A 206 -9.45 -15.71 52.85
#